data_caf3c48f93efcdb7cf657504c3e84b21
#
_entry.id   caf3c48f93efcdb7cf657504c3e84b21
#
_cell.length_a   1.000
_cell.length_b   1.000
_cell.length_c   1.000
_cell.angle_alpha   90.00
_cell.angle_beta   90.00
_cell.angle_gamma   90.00
#
_symmetry.space_group_name_H-M   'P 1'
#
loop_
_entity.id
_entity.type
_entity.pdbx_description
1 polymer ?
#
loop_
_entity_poly.entity_id
_entity_poly.type
_entity_poly.pdbx_seq_one_letter_code
_entity_poly.pdbx_strand_id
1 'polypeptide(L)' 'MELKEKCKLARKYMRMTQEQFGKVIKSNQTEVSFIERGFIPEDKRKIDKIETIYEWSLEQQID' A
#
# COMPACT_ATOMS: atom_id res chain seq x y z
N MET A 1 2.75 -4.47 -12.65
CA MET A 1 3.41 -4.24 -11.35
C MET A 1 2.66 -5.02 -10.29
N GLU A 2 3.40 -5.72 -9.44
CA GLU A 2 2.80 -6.56 -8.41
C GLU A 2 2.35 -5.74 -7.20
N LEU A 3 1.44 -6.31 -6.41
CA LEU A 3 0.89 -5.64 -5.24
C LEU A 3 1.97 -5.19 -4.26
N LYS A 4 3.01 -6.01 -4.07
CA LYS A 4 4.10 -5.66 -3.14
C LYS A 4 4.77 -4.34 -3.52
N GLU A 5 4.94 -4.10 -4.81
CA GLU A 5 5.55 -2.87 -5.30
C GLU A 5 4.60 -1.69 -5.16
N LYS A 6 3.31 -1.91 -5.48
CA LYS A 6 2.30 -0.87 -5.31
C LYS A 6 2.17 -0.45 -3.85
N CYS A 7 2.25 -1.41 -2.93
CA CYS A 7 2.16 -1.13 -1.51
C CYS A 7 3.32 -0.23 -1.06
N LYS A 8 4.55 -0.57 -1.45
CA LYS A 8 5.70 0.26 -1.10
C LYS A 8 5.58 1.67 -1.67
N LEU A 9 5.18 1.79 -2.94
CA LEU A 9 5.07 3.09 -3.59
C LEU A 9 3.95 3.92 -2.97
N ALA A 10 2.80 3.29 -2.68
CA ALA A 10 1.70 3.97 -2.02
C ALA A 10 2.12 4.49 -0.65
N ARG A 11 2.81 3.64 0.12
CA ARG A 11 3.27 4.02 1.45
C ARG A 11 4.26 5.19 1.40
N LYS A 12 5.21 5.12 0.47
CA LYS A 12 6.19 6.20 0.30
C LYS A 12 5.55 7.50 -0.16
N TYR A 13 4.55 7.40 -1.04
CA TYR A 13 3.79 8.57 -1.47
C TYR A 13 3.13 9.26 -0.28
N MET A 14 2.56 8.48 0.63
CA MET A 14 1.93 9.02 1.83
C MET A 14 2.94 9.43 2.91
N ARG A 15 4.22 9.14 2.69
CA ARG A 15 5.31 9.43 3.65
C ARG A 15 5.06 8.79 5.00
N MET A 16 4.61 7.54 4.98
CA MET A 16 4.24 6.81 6.18
C MET A 16 5.18 5.65 6.45
N THR A 17 5.30 5.30 7.74
CA THR A 17 5.92 4.04 8.14
C THR A 17 4.96 2.90 7.84
N GLN A 18 5.47 1.66 7.91
CA GLN A 18 4.60 0.48 7.73
C GLN A 18 3.48 0.46 8.77
N GLU A 19 3.77 0.87 10.00
CA GLU A 19 2.77 0.90 11.06
C GLU A 19 1.66 1.91 10.75
N GLN A 20 2.05 3.11 10.31
CA GLN A 20 1.08 4.14 9.97
C GLN A 20 0.22 3.72 8.77
N PHE A 21 0.87 3.17 7.75
CA PHE A 21 0.15 2.73 6.55
C PHE A 21 -0.79 1.57 6.86
N GLY A 22 -0.40 0.69 7.79
CA GLY A 22 -1.28 -0.37 8.24
C GLY A 22 -2.62 0.16 8.72
N LYS A 23 -2.60 1.26 9.48
CA LYS A 23 -3.83 1.86 9.97
C LYS A 23 -4.68 2.40 8.82
N VAL A 24 -4.05 2.95 7.79
CA VAL A 24 -4.77 3.51 6.64
C VAL A 24 -5.53 2.43 5.89
N ILE A 25 -4.94 1.25 5.72
CA ILE A 25 -5.58 0.15 5.00
C ILE A 25 -6.35 -0.79 5.93
N LYS A 26 -6.55 -0.38 7.18
CA LYS A 26 -7.25 -1.17 8.21
C LYS A 26 -6.55 -2.51 8.47
N SER A 27 -5.24 -2.45 8.63
CA SER A 27 -4.39 -3.60 8.89
C SER A 27 -3.41 -3.24 10.01
N ASN A 28 -2.21 -3.82 9.96
CA ASN A 28 -1.17 -3.56 10.96
C ASN A 28 0.20 -3.63 10.29
N GLN A 29 1.24 -3.24 11.05
CA GLN A 29 2.59 -3.22 10.53
C GLN A 29 3.05 -4.59 10.03
N THR A 30 2.72 -5.65 10.75
CA THR A 30 3.15 -6.99 10.39
C THR A 30 2.61 -7.40 9.03
N GLU A 31 1.31 -7.15 8.80
CA GLU A 31 0.72 -7.49 7.51
C GLU A 31 1.27 -6.63 6.38
N VAL A 32 1.46 -5.33 6.62
CA VAL A 32 2.06 -4.45 5.61
C VAL A 32 3.44 -4.97 5.22
N SER A 33 4.24 -5.36 6.22
CA SER A 33 5.56 -5.93 5.97
C SER A 33 5.48 -7.18 5.08
N PHE A 34 4.52 -8.05 5.36
CA PHE A 34 4.31 -9.26 4.56
C PHE A 34 3.87 -8.92 3.14
N ILE A 35 2.96 -7.97 2.97
CA ILE A 35 2.49 -7.55 1.64
C ILE A 35 3.68 -7.03 0.83
N GLU A 36 4.55 -6.24 1.43
CA GLU A 36 5.71 -5.68 0.75
C GLU A 36 6.75 -6.75 0.40
N ARG A 37 6.62 -7.95 0.96
CA ARG A 37 7.46 -9.08 0.63
C ARG A 37 6.78 -10.10 -0.29
N GLY A 38 5.54 -9.83 -0.71
CA GLY A 38 4.86 -10.66 -1.69
C GLY A 38 3.57 -11.33 -1.23
N PHE A 39 3.20 -11.15 0.06
CA PHE A 39 1.95 -11.72 0.55
C PHE A 39 0.76 -10.98 -0.05
N ILE A 40 -0.28 -11.71 -0.44
CA ILE A 40 -1.51 -11.13 -0.98
C ILE A 40 -2.61 -11.34 0.07
N PRO A 41 -3.15 -10.27 0.67
CA PRO A 41 -4.20 -10.43 1.67
C PRO A 41 -5.49 -10.93 1.03
N GLU A 42 -6.27 -11.69 1.79
CA GLU A 42 -7.55 -12.20 1.30
C GLU A 42 -8.62 -11.12 1.23
N ASP A 43 -8.53 -10.12 2.09
CA ASP A 43 -9.50 -9.03 2.15
C ASP A 43 -9.25 -8.07 0.99
N LYS A 44 -10.13 -8.12 -0.01
CA LYS A 44 -10.00 -7.30 -1.20
C LYS A 44 -10.06 -5.81 -0.90
N ARG A 45 -10.69 -5.41 0.20
CA ARG A 45 -10.77 -4.00 0.57
C ARG A 45 -9.38 -3.42 0.85
N LYS A 46 -8.49 -4.23 1.43
CA LYS A 46 -7.10 -3.80 1.67
C LYS A 46 -6.36 -3.64 0.35
N ILE A 47 -6.56 -4.57 -0.57
CA ILE A 47 -5.95 -4.51 -1.90
C ILE A 47 -6.44 -3.27 -2.64
N ASP A 48 -7.75 -3.05 -2.64
CA ASP A 48 -8.34 -1.89 -3.32
C ASP A 48 -7.80 -0.58 -2.75
N LYS A 49 -7.65 -0.50 -1.42
CA LYS A 49 -7.12 0.71 -0.80
C LYS A 49 -5.69 0.97 -1.23
N ILE A 50 -4.87 -0.06 -1.25
CA ILE A 50 -3.48 0.06 -1.69
C ILE A 50 -3.43 0.54 -3.14
N GLU A 51 -4.24 -0.06 -4.00
CA GLU A 51 -4.25 0.29 -5.43
C GLU A 51 -4.75 1.70 -5.66
N THR A 52 -5.76 2.12 -4.90
CA THR A 52 -6.28 3.48 -5.01
C THR A 52 -5.20 4.51 -4.65
N ILE A 53 -4.50 4.29 -3.55
CA ILE A 53 -3.44 5.21 -3.12
C ILE A 53 -2.29 5.18 -4.12
N TYR A 54 -1.96 4.00 -4.64
CA TYR A 54 -0.93 3.88 -5.67
C TYR A 54 -1.30 4.71 -6.91
N GLU A 55 -2.56 4.66 -7.34
CA GLU A 55 -3.01 5.45 -8.47
C GLU A 55 -2.89 6.94 -8.21
N TRP A 56 -3.21 7.38 -6.99
CA TRP A 56 -2.99 8.77 -6.60
C TRP A 56 -1.53 9.17 -6.77
N SER A 57 -0.60 8.27 -6.38
CA SER A 57 0.82 8.57 -6.51
C SER A 57 1.24 8.75 -7.95
N LEU A 58 0.64 8.02 -8.88
CA LEU A 58 0.92 8.17 -10.30
C LEU A 58 0.42 9.51 -10.83
N GLU A 59 -0.76 9.93 -10.40
CA GLU A 59 -1.34 11.21 -10.82
C GLU A 59 -0.47 12.39 -10.40
N GLN A 60 0.14 12.28 -9.22
CA GLN A 60 1.01 13.35 -8.72
C GLN A 60 2.34 13.45 -9.46
N GLN A 61 2.70 12.44 -10.23
CA GLN A 61 3.93 12.42 -10.99
C GLN A 61 3.76 12.96 -12.41
N ILE A 62 2.55 13.28 -12.80
CA ILE A 62 2.25 13.82 -14.13
C ILE A 62 2.21 15.34 -14.03
N ASP A 63 3.29 15.96 -14.43
CA ASP A 63 3.35 17.43 -14.49
C ASP A 63 3.35 17.90 -15.92
#